data_d02ad2a4a6f0695f0d00b0a2b113dae3
#
_entry.id   d02ad2a4a6f0695f0d00b0a2b113dae3
#
_cell.length_a   1.000
_cell.length_b   1.000
_cell.length_c   1.000
_cell.angle_alpha   90.00
_cell.angle_beta   90.00
_cell.angle_gamma   90.00
#
_symmetry.space_group_name_H-M   'P 1'
#
loop_
_entity.id
_entity.type
_entity.pdbx_description
1 polymer ?
#
loop_
_entity_poly.entity_id
_entity_poly.type
_entity_poly.pdbx_seq_one_letter_code
_entity_poly.pdbx_strand_id
1 'polypeptide(L)'
;MANVLFLVGSLRDGSFNHQMAKKAEAFLADKAQVSYIDLAKIPLFNQDIETPILPEIAELRAQVDAADAIWIFSPVYNYAIPGIVKNALDWLSRSLDLSNPKGPSILQDKITTVSAVANSGHDHLFKDFQHLLPFIRTQIAGKFTGSTINPEAWGTGVLELSDETLTKLEQQAADLLAAIQ
;
A
#
# COMPACT_ATOMS: atom_id res chain seq x y z
N MET A 1 4.69 8.54 18.54
CA MET A 1 5.32 7.58 17.59
C MET A 1 4.39 7.54 16.41
N ALA A 2 4.89 7.69 15.18
CA ALA A 2 4.07 7.66 13.98
C ALA A 2 3.41 6.28 13.80
N ASN A 3 2.23 6.24 13.17
CA ASN A 3 1.52 5.01 12.83
C ASN A 3 1.57 4.83 11.31
N VAL A 4 2.20 3.77 10.83
CA VAL A 4 2.30 3.45 9.40
C VAL A 4 1.49 2.20 9.09
N LEU A 5 0.52 2.33 8.19
CA LEU A 5 -0.35 1.25 7.77
C LEU A 5 0.20 0.58 6.51
N PHE A 6 0.51 -0.72 6.59
CA PHE A 6 1.00 -1.50 5.47
C PHE A 6 -0.15 -2.18 4.74
N LEU A 7 -0.19 -2.00 3.42
CA LEU A 7 -1.15 -2.59 2.52
C LEU A 7 -0.40 -3.51 1.56
N VAL A 8 -0.50 -4.83 1.79
CA VAL A 8 0.23 -5.83 0.98
C VAL A 8 -0.69 -6.42 -0.08
N GLY A 9 -0.38 -6.18 -1.35
CA GLY A 9 -1.22 -6.49 -2.51
C GLY A 9 -1.17 -7.94 -2.98
N SER A 10 -0.73 -8.89 -2.14
CA SER A 10 -0.70 -10.32 -2.47
C SER A 10 -1.25 -11.15 -1.31
N LEU A 11 -2.24 -11.99 -1.60
CA LEU A 11 -2.83 -12.92 -0.64
C LEU A 11 -2.11 -14.28 -0.58
N ARG A 12 -1.06 -14.47 -1.39
CA ARG A 12 -0.30 -15.72 -1.40
C ARG A 12 0.48 -15.90 -0.10
N ASP A 13 0.37 -17.06 0.53
CA ASP A 13 1.22 -17.42 1.66
C ASP A 13 2.69 -17.35 1.25
N GLY A 14 3.54 -16.77 2.10
CA GLY A 14 4.96 -16.54 1.78
C GLY A 14 5.19 -15.54 0.64
N SER A 15 4.24 -14.62 0.40
CA SER A 15 4.36 -13.58 -0.64
C SER A 15 5.66 -12.80 -0.52
N PHE A 16 6.37 -12.62 -1.64
CA PHE A 16 7.60 -11.83 -1.70
C PHE A 16 7.37 -10.35 -1.38
N ASN A 17 6.19 -9.81 -1.71
CA ASN A 17 5.82 -8.46 -1.31
C ASN A 17 5.63 -8.36 0.21
N HIS A 18 5.12 -9.40 0.86
CA HIS A 18 5.07 -9.45 2.32
C HIS A 18 6.46 -9.55 2.95
N GLN A 19 7.38 -10.33 2.34
CA GLN A 19 8.77 -10.39 2.81
C GLN A 19 9.48 -9.03 2.68
N MET A 20 9.27 -8.30 1.58
CA MET A 20 9.77 -6.93 1.42
C MET A 20 9.16 -5.97 2.46
N ALA A 21 7.86 -6.10 2.74
CA ALA A 21 7.20 -5.32 3.80
C ALA A 21 7.85 -5.55 5.17
N LYS A 22 8.19 -6.80 5.51
CA LYS A 22 8.91 -7.11 6.76
C LYS A 22 10.31 -6.48 6.83
N LYS A 23 11.01 -6.34 5.70
CA LYS A 23 12.28 -5.60 5.65
C LYS A 23 12.07 -4.10 5.87
N ALA A 24 11.05 -3.52 5.25
CA ALA A 24 10.69 -2.11 5.46
C ALA A 24 10.26 -1.82 6.91
N GLU A 25 9.49 -2.72 7.53
CA GLU A 25 9.12 -2.64 8.95
C GLU A 25 10.34 -2.54 9.86
N ALA A 26 11.41 -3.30 9.57
CA ALA A 26 12.66 -3.24 10.33
C ALA A 26 13.34 -1.85 10.26
N PHE A 27 13.24 -1.14 9.13
CA PHE A 27 13.77 0.24 8.99
C PHE A 27 12.91 1.29 9.73
N LEU A 28 11.67 0.96 10.03
CA LEU A 28 10.74 1.80 10.81
C LEU A 28 10.79 1.51 12.32
N ALA A 29 11.44 0.41 12.73
CA ALA A 29 11.57 0.04 14.15
C ALA A 29 12.07 1.23 14.98
N ASP A 30 11.53 1.40 16.19
CA ASP A 30 11.83 2.49 17.15
C ASP A 30 11.38 3.91 16.67
N LYS A 31 10.90 4.05 15.43
CA LYS A 31 10.46 5.33 14.84
C LYS A 31 8.96 5.39 14.59
N ALA A 32 8.37 4.26 14.20
CA ALA A 32 6.93 4.15 13.92
C ALA A 32 6.36 2.80 14.37
N GLN A 33 5.07 2.80 14.69
CA GLN A 33 4.29 1.59 14.85
C GLN A 33 3.76 1.16 13.50
N VAL A 34 3.95 -0.11 13.12
CA VAL A 34 3.46 -0.67 11.86
C VAL A 34 2.26 -1.57 12.12
N SER A 35 1.22 -1.41 11.33
CA SER A 35 0.06 -2.31 11.27
C SER A 35 -0.20 -2.76 9.84
N TYR A 36 -0.96 -3.85 9.66
CA TYR A 36 -1.24 -4.46 8.35
C TYR A 36 -2.75 -4.53 8.12
N ILE A 37 -3.19 -4.21 6.91
CA ILE A 37 -4.57 -4.44 6.45
C ILE A 37 -4.71 -5.87 5.94
N ASP A 38 -5.76 -6.56 6.35
CA ASP A 38 -6.18 -7.82 5.76
C ASP A 38 -7.08 -7.56 4.54
N LEU A 39 -6.48 -7.49 3.36
CA LEU A 39 -7.20 -7.24 2.11
C LEU A 39 -8.16 -8.38 1.71
N ALA A 40 -7.98 -9.60 2.25
CA ALA A 40 -8.85 -10.72 1.94
C ALA A 40 -10.28 -10.52 2.45
N LYS A 41 -10.45 -9.67 3.46
CA LYS A 41 -11.77 -9.38 4.05
C LYS A 41 -12.55 -8.30 3.31
N ILE A 42 -11.92 -7.58 2.38
CA ILE A 42 -12.55 -6.43 1.73
C ILE A 42 -13.44 -6.91 0.58
N PRO A 43 -14.77 -6.73 0.66
CA PRO A 43 -15.69 -7.14 -0.40
C PRO A 43 -15.41 -6.35 -1.68
N LEU A 44 -15.84 -6.90 -2.82
CA LEU A 44 -15.75 -6.16 -4.09
C LEU A 44 -16.58 -4.88 -4.02
N PHE A 45 -15.99 -3.79 -4.49
CA PHE A 45 -16.64 -2.49 -4.51
C PHE A 45 -17.94 -2.53 -5.31
N ASN A 46 -19.02 -2.10 -4.67
CA ASN A 46 -20.33 -1.93 -5.29
C ASN A 46 -21.07 -0.79 -4.60
N GLN A 47 -21.54 0.17 -5.38
CA GLN A 47 -22.27 1.33 -4.86
C GLN A 47 -23.61 0.96 -4.21
N ASP A 48 -24.24 -0.14 -4.62
CA ASP A 48 -25.53 -0.59 -4.06
C ASP A 48 -25.44 -1.03 -2.59
N ILE A 49 -24.22 -1.33 -2.13
CA ILE A 49 -23.96 -1.79 -0.75
C ILE A 49 -23.15 -0.78 0.08
N GLU A 50 -23.05 0.48 -0.37
CA GLU A 50 -22.37 1.53 0.41
C GLU A 50 -23.17 1.97 1.64
N THR A 51 -24.49 1.78 1.64
CA THR A 51 -25.38 2.19 2.73
C THR A 51 -26.36 1.06 3.10
N PRO A 52 -26.41 0.63 4.38
CA PRO A 52 -25.50 1.05 5.47
C PRO A 52 -24.06 0.61 5.21
N ILE A 53 -23.11 1.34 5.81
CA ILE A 53 -21.69 0.97 5.67
C ILE A 53 -21.44 -0.44 6.16
N LEU A 54 -20.71 -1.25 5.36
CA LEU A 54 -20.35 -2.61 5.73
C LEU A 54 -19.34 -2.60 6.90
N PRO A 55 -19.41 -3.53 7.86
CA PRO A 55 -18.48 -3.60 8.99
C PRO A 55 -17.02 -3.65 8.56
N GLU A 56 -16.69 -4.41 7.50
CA GLU A 56 -15.34 -4.56 6.96
C GLU A 56 -14.81 -3.24 6.37
N ILE A 57 -15.69 -2.43 5.78
CA ILE A 57 -15.33 -1.12 5.24
C ILE A 57 -15.22 -0.08 6.35
N ALA A 58 -16.05 -0.16 7.38
CA ALA A 58 -15.92 0.69 8.56
C ALA A 58 -14.59 0.43 9.29
N GLU A 59 -14.21 -0.85 9.46
CA GLU A 59 -12.92 -1.24 10.04
C GLU A 59 -11.75 -0.75 9.17
N LEU A 60 -11.81 -0.96 7.85
CA LEU A 60 -10.81 -0.48 6.90
C LEU A 60 -10.61 1.03 7.00
N ARG A 61 -11.70 1.81 7.03
CA ARG A 61 -11.66 3.27 7.20
C ARG A 61 -11.07 3.67 8.54
N ALA A 62 -11.43 2.98 9.63
CA ALA A 62 -10.88 3.28 10.95
C ALA A 62 -9.36 3.03 11.04
N GLN A 63 -8.85 1.96 10.40
CA GLN A 63 -7.42 1.69 10.31
C GLN A 63 -6.68 2.77 9.52
N VAL A 64 -7.26 3.23 8.40
CA VAL A 64 -6.70 4.33 7.60
C VAL A 64 -6.76 5.66 8.35
N ASP A 65 -7.83 5.93 9.09
CA ASP A 65 -7.97 7.15 9.91
C ASP A 65 -6.88 7.24 10.98
N ALA A 66 -6.65 6.15 11.67
CA ALA A 66 -5.65 6.05 12.74
C ALA A 66 -4.18 6.09 12.25
N ALA A 67 -3.96 5.91 10.94
CA ALA A 67 -2.63 5.90 10.35
C ALA A 67 -2.19 7.31 9.90
N ASP A 68 -0.94 7.66 10.16
CA ASP A 68 -0.31 8.88 9.66
C ASP A 68 0.11 8.72 8.19
N ALA A 69 0.46 7.49 7.79
CA ALA A 69 0.83 7.18 6.41
C ALA A 69 0.44 5.75 6.01
N ILE A 70 0.34 5.53 4.70
CA ILE A 70 0.09 4.21 4.09
C ILE A 70 1.29 3.82 3.22
N TRP A 71 1.84 2.63 3.43
CA TRP A 71 2.86 2.04 2.55
C TRP A 71 2.29 0.83 1.83
N ILE A 72 2.21 0.92 0.51
CA ILE A 72 1.67 -0.13 -0.34
C ILE A 72 2.81 -1.01 -0.84
N PHE A 73 2.72 -2.32 -0.61
CA PHE A 73 3.62 -3.33 -1.16
C PHE A 73 2.87 -4.13 -2.22
N SER A 74 3.20 -3.93 -3.49
CA SER A 74 2.39 -4.40 -4.61
C SER A 74 3.15 -5.37 -5.50
N PRO A 75 2.61 -6.57 -5.80
CA PRO A 75 3.05 -7.31 -6.97
C PRO A 75 2.64 -6.56 -8.26
N VAL A 76 3.22 -6.98 -9.38
CA VAL A 76 2.78 -6.53 -10.71
C VAL A 76 1.93 -7.65 -11.32
N TYR A 77 0.64 -7.43 -11.47
CA TYR A 77 -0.26 -8.39 -12.14
C TYR A 77 -0.67 -7.82 -13.49
N ASN A 78 -0.22 -8.49 -14.58
CA ASN A 78 -0.51 -8.05 -15.95
C ASN A 78 -0.12 -6.58 -16.20
N TYR A 79 1.06 -6.17 -15.70
CA TYR A 79 1.59 -4.80 -15.79
C TYR A 79 0.76 -3.71 -15.08
N ALA A 80 -0.14 -4.09 -14.17
CA ALA A 80 -1.05 -3.17 -13.51
C ALA A 80 -1.12 -3.39 -11.98
N ILE A 81 -1.89 -2.51 -11.31
CA ILE A 81 -2.21 -2.60 -9.89
C ILE A 81 -3.07 -3.85 -9.65
N PRO A 82 -2.73 -4.71 -8.68
CA PRO A 82 -3.52 -5.89 -8.35
C PRO A 82 -4.97 -5.52 -8.00
N GLY A 83 -5.92 -6.35 -8.44
CA GLY A 83 -7.36 -6.10 -8.22
C GLY A 83 -7.73 -5.86 -6.76
N ILE A 84 -7.12 -6.59 -5.81
CA ILE A 84 -7.40 -6.40 -4.38
C ILE A 84 -6.92 -5.05 -3.83
N VAL A 85 -5.79 -4.52 -4.32
CA VAL A 85 -5.29 -3.18 -3.96
C VAL A 85 -6.20 -2.13 -4.55
N LYS A 86 -6.51 -2.25 -5.85
CA LYS A 86 -7.41 -1.33 -6.54
C LYS A 86 -8.77 -1.29 -5.87
N ASN A 87 -9.34 -2.46 -5.51
CA ASN A 87 -10.60 -2.59 -4.80
C ASN A 87 -10.60 -1.84 -3.45
N ALA A 88 -9.56 -2.02 -2.64
CA ALA A 88 -9.44 -1.30 -1.37
C ALA A 88 -9.35 0.21 -1.58
N LEU A 89 -8.57 0.67 -2.57
CA LEU A 89 -8.46 2.09 -2.90
C LEU A 89 -9.78 2.65 -3.44
N ASP A 90 -10.57 1.87 -4.19
CA ASP A 90 -11.90 2.28 -4.65
C ASP A 90 -12.85 2.54 -3.46
N TRP A 91 -12.91 1.63 -2.48
CA TRP A 91 -13.69 1.83 -1.26
C TRP A 91 -13.21 3.05 -0.45
N LEU A 92 -11.89 3.22 -0.30
CA LEU A 92 -11.30 4.29 0.50
C LEU A 92 -11.42 5.67 -0.16
N SER A 93 -11.49 5.73 -1.49
CA SER A 93 -11.62 6.98 -2.24
C SER A 93 -13.02 7.58 -2.20
N ARG A 94 -14.01 6.83 -1.70
CA ARG A 94 -15.40 7.31 -1.60
C ARG A 94 -15.53 8.41 -0.57
N SER A 95 -16.38 9.41 -0.87
CA SER A 95 -16.71 10.47 0.09
C SER A 95 -17.21 9.88 1.41
N LEU A 96 -16.81 10.49 2.52
CA LEU A 96 -17.34 10.15 3.85
C LEU A 96 -18.81 10.56 4.02
N ASP A 97 -19.26 11.54 3.26
CA ASP A 97 -20.67 11.95 3.13
C ASP A 97 -21.14 11.65 1.70
N LEU A 98 -21.91 10.58 1.54
CA LEU A 98 -22.40 10.14 0.24
C LEU A 98 -23.43 11.11 -0.39
N SER A 99 -24.02 12.01 0.40
CA SER A 99 -24.87 13.11 -0.12
C SER A 99 -24.04 14.20 -0.82
N ASN A 100 -22.73 14.24 -0.54
CA ASN A 100 -21.74 15.10 -1.19
C ASN A 100 -20.65 14.26 -1.89
N PRO A 101 -20.87 13.77 -3.11
CA PRO A 101 -19.91 12.91 -3.81
C PRO A 101 -18.54 13.54 -4.08
N LYS A 102 -18.44 14.88 -3.99
CA LYS A 102 -17.17 15.62 -4.12
C LYS A 102 -16.52 15.92 -2.78
N GLY A 103 -17.13 15.49 -1.69
CA GLY A 103 -16.62 15.66 -0.32
C GLY A 103 -15.31 14.90 -0.09
N PRO A 104 -14.66 15.15 1.06
CA PRO A 104 -13.40 14.46 1.40
C PRO A 104 -13.64 12.97 1.59
N SER A 105 -12.65 12.17 1.20
CA SER A 105 -12.55 10.76 1.53
C SER A 105 -11.61 10.57 2.72
N ILE A 106 -11.54 9.36 3.26
CA ILE A 106 -10.59 9.02 4.32
C ILE A 106 -9.13 9.09 3.84
N LEU A 107 -8.90 9.08 2.51
CA LEU A 107 -7.58 9.21 1.89
C LEU A 107 -7.14 10.67 1.72
N GLN A 108 -8.02 11.64 1.98
CA GLN A 108 -7.69 13.05 1.77
C GLN A 108 -6.42 13.43 2.53
N ASP A 109 -5.40 13.87 1.79
CA ASP A 109 -4.09 14.30 2.28
C ASP A 109 -3.27 13.23 3.02
N LYS A 110 -3.67 11.94 2.97
CA LYS A 110 -2.86 10.84 3.51
C LYS A 110 -1.52 10.74 2.79
N ILE A 111 -0.46 10.64 3.57
CA ILE A 111 0.88 10.37 3.05
C ILE A 111 0.94 8.92 2.55
N THR A 112 1.43 8.71 1.34
CA THR A 112 1.50 7.38 0.73
C THR A 112 2.83 7.12 0.06
N THR A 113 3.27 5.87 0.07
CA THR A 113 4.41 5.42 -0.74
C THR A 113 4.18 4.00 -1.24
N VAL A 114 4.93 3.56 -2.26
CA VAL A 114 4.76 2.25 -2.90
C VAL A 114 6.10 1.55 -3.06
N SER A 115 6.13 0.26 -2.70
CA SER A 115 7.22 -0.65 -3.06
C SER A 115 6.66 -1.87 -3.80
N ALA A 116 7.46 -2.49 -4.66
CA ALA A 116 6.99 -3.60 -5.48
C ALA A 116 8.06 -4.69 -5.64
N VAL A 117 7.62 -5.95 -5.54
CA VAL A 117 8.42 -7.11 -5.90
C VAL A 117 7.72 -7.85 -7.03
N ALA A 118 8.40 -8.00 -8.16
CA ALA A 118 7.89 -8.69 -9.34
C ALA A 118 9.03 -9.18 -10.23
N ASN A 119 8.74 -10.02 -11.24
CA ASN A 119 9.73 -10.40 -12.24
C ASN A 119 10.06 -9.24 -13.19
N SER A 120 9.09 -8.35 -13.46
CA SER A 120 9.21 -7.20 -14.36
C SER A 120 7.99 -6.29 -14.22
N GLY A 121 7.97 -5.17 -14.98
CA GLY A 121 6.80 -4.30 -15.10
C GLY A 121 6.67 -3.24 -14.02
N HIS A 122 7.70 -3.04 -13.19
CA HIS A 122 7.70 -2.04 -12.12
C HIS A 122 7.39 -0.63 -12.65
N ASP A 123 7.96 -0.24 -13.80
CA ASP A 123 7.76 1.10 -14.37
C ASP A 123 6.30 1.36 -14.74
N HIS A 124 5.59 0.36 -15.25
CA HIS A 124 4.16 0.46 -15.56
C HIS A 124 3.35 0.61 -14.27
N LEU A 125 3.57 -0.28 -13.31
CA LEU A 125 2.92 -0.24 -12.02
C LEU A 125 3.11 1.10 -11.30
N PHE A 126 4.36 1.60 -11.29
CA PHE A 126 4.68 2.86 -10.61
C PHE A 126 4.05 4.07 -11.29
N LYS A 127 3.98 4.10 -12.62
CA LYS A 127 3.23 5.13 -13.36
C LYS A 127 1.75 5.10 -13.02
N ASP A 128 1.15 3.91 -12.92
CA ASP A 128 -0.25 3.77 -12.53
C ASP A 128 -0.49 4.33 -11.12
N PHE A 129 0.37 4.00 -10.14
CA PHE A 129 0.27 4.56 -8.80
C PHE A 129 0.55 6.06 -8.75
N GLN A 130 1.54 6.56 -9.49
CA GLN A 130 1.85 7.99 -9.58
C GLN A 130 0.70 8.80 -10.17
N HIS A 131 -0.14 8.18 -11.02
CA HIS A 131 -1.36 8.79 -11.53
C HIS A 131 -2.54 8.64 -10.56
N LEU A 132 -2.77 7.42 -10.02
CA LEU A 132 -3.93 7.10 -9.20
C LEU A 132 -3.88 7.80 -7.83
N LEU A 133 -2.75 7.72 -7.11
CA LEU A 133 -2.67 8.21 -5.74
C LEU A 133 -2.98 9.71 -5.60
N PRO A 134 -2.40 10.61 -6.41
CA PRO A 134 -2.80 12.02 -6.38
C PRO A 134 -4.25 12.25 -6.83
N PHE A 135 -4.75 11.45 -7.79
CA PHE A 135 -6.13 11.55 -8.24
C PHE A 135 -7.13 11.26 -7.12
N ILE A 136 -6.83 10.26 -6.26
CA ILE A 136 -7.62 9.94 -5.06
C ILE A 136 -7.22 10.79 -3.84
N ARG A 137 -6.48 11.87 -4.08
CA ARG A 137 -6.14 12.93 -3.12
C ARG A 137 -5.19 12.54 -2.00
N THR A 138 -4.31 11.55 -2.23
CA THR A 138 -3.17 11.28 -1.34
C THR A 138 -1.95 12.09 -1.74
N GLN A 139 -0.97 12.19 -0.84
CA GLN A 139 0.32 12.83 -1.07
C GLN A 139 1.42 11.76 -1.12
N ILE A 140 2.18 11.72 -2.20
CA ILE A 140 3.25 10.72 -2.38
C ILE A 140 4.51 11.20 -1.66
N ALA A 141 5.07 10.34 -0.79
CA ALA A 141 6.34 10.55 -0.13
C ALA A 141 7.45 9.74 -0.80
N GLY A 142 8.56 10.41 -1.10
CA GLY A 142 9.78 9.79 -1.60
C GLY A 142 9.66 9.14 -2.98
N LYS A 143 10.66 8.35 -3.32
CA LYS A 143 10.69 7.56 -4.56
C LYS A 143 10.20 6.14 -4.29
N PHE A 144 9.46 5.57 -5.22
CA PHE A 144 9.02 4.17 -5.15
C PHE A 144 10.21 3.22 -5.35
N THR A 145 10.21 2.10 -4.61
CA THR A 145 11.27 1.08 -4.66
C THR A 145 10.76 -0.20 -5.28
N GLY A 146 11.40 -0.64 -6.37
CA GLY A 146 11.15 -1.92 -7.02
C GLY A 146 12.27 -2.93 -6.78
N SER A 147 11.93 -4.20 -6.69
CA SER A 147 12.88 -5.32 -6.67
C SER A 147 12.44 -6.41 -7.62
N THR A 148 13.38 -6.90 -8.42
CA THR A 148 13.16 -8.11 -9.21
C THR A 148 13.31 -9.34 -8.30
N ILE A 149 12.45 -10.35 -8.51
CA ILE A 149 12.50 -11.60 -7.77
C ILE A 149 13.78 -12.35 -8.18
N ASN A 150 14.60 -12.73 -7.20
CA ASN A 150 15.74 -13.60 -7.46
C ASN A 150 15.25 -14.98 -7.93
N PRO A 151 15.86 -15.58 -8.97
CA PRO A 151 15.36 -16.82 -9.59
C PRO A 151 15.13 -17.96 -8.59
N GLU A 152 16.02 -18.10 -7.60
CA GLU A 152 15.99 -19.14 -6.58
C GLU A 152 14.78 -19.02 -5.66
N ALA A 153 14.22 -17.81 -5.50
CA ALA A 153 13.08 -17.55 -4.62
C ALA A 153 11.84 -18.38 -4.97
N TRP A 154 11.67 -18.73 -6.25
CA TRP A 154 10.54 -19.57 -6.67
C TRP A 154 10.65 -21.01 -6.17
N GLY A 155 11.89 -21.50 -5.96
CA GLY A 155 12.15 -22.85 -5.40
C GLY A 155 12.26 -22.85 -3.88
N THR A 156 12.87 -21.80 -3.30
CA THR A 156 13.15 -21.71 -1.85
C THR A 156 12.04 -21.04 -1.05
N GLY A 157 11.20 -20.24 -1.72
CA GLY A 157 10.22 -19.39 -1.05
C GLY A 157 10.83 -18.15 -0.39
N VAL A 158 12.14 -17.89 -0.53
CA VAL A 158 12.87 -16.82 0.15
C VAL A 158 13.26 -15.73 -0.84
N LEU A 159 12.81 -14.50 -0.57
CA LEU A 159 13.21 -13.31 -1.33
C LEU A 159 14.56 -12.80 -0.82
N GLU A 160 15.50 -12.64 -1.75
CA GLU A 160 16.77 -11.95 -1.50
C GLU A 160 16.75 -10.58 -2.16
N LEU A 161 16.84 -9.51 -1.34
CA LEU A 161 16.97 -8.14 -1.82
C LEU A 161 18.45 -7.77 -1.94
N SER A 162 18.81 -7.13 -3.05
CA SER A 162 20.17 -6.59 -3.21
C SER A 162 20.44 -5.45 -2.21
N ASP A 163 21.72 -5.20 -1.91
CA ASP A 163 22.14 -4.09 -1.05
C ASP A 163 21.64 -2.75 -1.59
N GLU A 164 21.63 -2.56 -2.91
CA GLU A 164 21.07 -1.38 -3.56
C GLU A 164 19.57 -1.23 -3.26
N THR A 165 18.81 -2.32 -3.34
CA THR A 165 17.37 -2.30 -3.03
C THR A 165 17.14 -2.02 -1.56
N LEU A 166 17.93 -2.62 -0.67
CA LEU A 166 17.83 -2.37 0.78
C LEU A 166 18.12 -0.90 1.10
N THR A 167 19.15 -0.31 0.50
CA THR A 167 19.47 1.13 0.67
C THR A 167 18.32 2.03 0.19
N LYS A 168 17.71 1.70 -0.97
CA LYS A 168 16.55 2.45 -1.48
C LYS A 168 15.34 2.33 -0.56
N LEU A 169 15.09 1.14 -0.01
CA LEU A 169 13.98 0.87 0.89
C LEU A 169 14.16 1.61 2.23
N GLU A 170 15.38 1.66 2.74
CA GLU A 170 15.74 2.44 3.94
C GLU A 170 15.54 3.94 3.70
N GLN A 171 16.00 4.47 2.56
CA GLN A 171 15.78 5.86 2.20
C GLN A 171 14.29 6.18 2.05
N GLN A 172 13.51 5.27 1.44
CA GLN A 172 12.06 5.41 1.32
C GLN A 172 11.37 5.44 2.69
N ALA A 173 11.83 4.65 3.66
CA ALA A 173 11.34 4.71 5.03
C ALA A 173 11.65 6.07 5.69
N ALA A 174 12.84 6.61 5.46
CA ALA A 174 13.25 7.92 5.96
C ALA A 174 12.41 9.05 5.33
N ASP A 175 12.20 9.00 4.01
CA ASP A 175 11.37 9.98 3.29
C ASP A 175 9.91 9.96 3.77
N LEU A 176 9.36 8.75 4.03
CA LEU A 176 8.01 8.58 4.56
C LEU A 176 7.88 9.23 5.95
N LEU A 177 8.82 8.96 6.85
CA LEU A 177 8.84 9.53 8.20
C LEU A 177 9.01 11.06 8.18
N ALA A 178 9.81 11.58 7.27
CA ALA A 178 9.98 13.03 7.11
C ALA A 178 8.71 13.73 6.60
N ALA A 179 7.91 13.05 5.78
CA ALA A 179 6.66 13.58 5.24
C ALA A 179 5.51 13.58 6.26
N ILE A 180 5.57 12.76 7.31
CA ILE A 180 4.58 12.71 8.40
C ILE A 180 4.75 13.89 9.39
N GLN A 181 5.96 14.46 9.48
CA GLN A 181 6.27 15.56 10.41
C GLN A 181 5.78 16.91 9.88
#